data_2e1357ec652473f5b6e4472bcd9c7c01
#
_entry.id   2e1357ec652473f5b6e4472bcd9c7c01
#
_cell.length_a   1.000
_cell.length_b   1.000
_cell.length_c   1.000
_cell.angle_alpha   90.00
_cell.angle_beta   90.00
_cell.angle_gamma   90.00
#
_symmetry.space_group_name_H-M   'P 1'
#
loop_
_entity.id
_entity.type
_entity.pdbx_description
1 polymer ?
#
loop_
_entity_poly.entity_id
_entity_poly.type
_entity_poly.pdbx_seq_one_letter_code
_entity_poly.pdbx_strand_id
1 'polypeptide(L)'
;DDGSFNLLIGATDLGTGSDTILAQMAAEVLGIPVEDLIVYSSDTDFTPFDKGAYASSTTYISGGAVRKAALKIRDQIREHAASMLGLNQPADLILKDRQVVDPDGRAVTLAEVALNSLHQQNQHQIMTTASHMSYVSPPPVGAQFAEVAVDVETGQVTVERLLMVVDCGRVINPITAAGQVEGGLVQALGFAHCEEMVFDTKGHMVNTRFGPYRTYTAKETPAIDVIFVQTDEPSGPFGAKSVAEIPMDGVAPALVSAIHNATGVWIRELPCTPERVWRALRQAEQAQQRA
;
A
#
# COMPACT_ATOMS: atom_id res chain seq x y z
N ASP A 1 11.70 28.61 -9.47
CA ASP A 1 11.80 29.44 -10.67
C ASP A 1 11.98 28.61 -11.95
N ASP A 2 12.28 27.31 -11.85
CA ASP A 2 12.43 26.39 -12.98
C ASP A 2 11.16 25.57 -13.30
N GLY A 3 10.10 25.75 -12.53
CA GLY A 3 8.85 25.02 -12.68
C GLY A 3 8.82 23.66 -11.97
N SER A 4 9.85 23.31 -11.19
CA SER A 4 9.85 22.14 -10.31
C SER A 4 9.10 22.41 -9.01
N PHE A 5 8.79 21.34 -8.26
CA PHE A 5 8.02 21.44 -7.02
C PHE A 5 8.71 20.72 -5.86
N ASN A 6 8.50 21.26 -4.66
CA ASN A 6 8.85 20.57 -3.43
C ASN A 6 7.57 20.02 -2.80
N LEU A 7 7.54 18.72 -2.54
CA LEU A 7 6.46 18.03 -1.84
C LEU A 7 6.93 17.65 -0.43
N LEU A 8 6.40 18.33 0.59
CA LEU A 8 6.70 18.08 1.99
C LEU A 8 5.58 17.24 2.60
N ILE A 9 5.89 16.03 3.03
CA ILE A 9 4.93 15.07 3.58
C ILE A 9 5.42 14.49 4.92
N GLY A 10 4.50 14.35 5.88
CA GLY A 10 4.80 13.69 7.14
C GLY A 10 4.76 12.17 7.07
N ALA A 11 4.20 11.61 6.01
CA ALA A 11 4.14 10.16 5.82
C ALA A 11 5.55 9.55 5.77
N THR A 12 5.72 8.43 6.48
CA THR A 12 7.00 7.71 6.54
C THR A 12 6.99 6.54 5.57
N ASP A 13 7.95 6.48 4.67
CA ASP A 13 8.15 5.30 3.83
C ASP A 13 8.86 4.20 4.63
N LEU A 14 8.11 3.14 4.91
CA LEU A 14 8.57 1.94 5.64
C LEU A 14 8.97 0.80 4.68
N GLY A 15 9.27 1.11 3.42
CA GLY A 15 9.34 0.15 2.32
C GLY A 15 7.99 -0.02 1.62
N THR A 16 7.02 0.85 1.94
CA THR A 16 5.67 0.84 1.37
C THR A 16 5.57 1.51 0.00
N GLY A 17 6.61 2.24 -0.40
CA GLY A 17 6.60 3.05 -1.62
C GLY A 17 5.78 4.33 -1.50
N SER A 18 5.53 4.82 -0.27
CA SER A 18 4.70 6.00 -0.03
C SER A 18 5.27 7.26 -0.68
N ASP A 19 6.57 7.48 -0.63
CA ASP A 19 7.20 8.63 -1.28
C ASP A 19 6.92 8.64 -2.78
N THR A 20 7.02 7.48 -3.42
CA THR A 20 6.74 7.31 -4.84
C THR A 20 5.27 7.56 -5.18
N ILE A 21 4.33 6.90 -4.48
CA ILE A 21 2.91 7.01 -4.83
C ILE A 21 2.33 8.39 -4.53
N LEU A 22 2.78 9.05 -3.46
CA LEU A 22 2.34 10.39 -3.11
C LEU A 22 2.88 11.43 -4.12
N ALA A 23 4.11 11.24 -4.59
CA ALA A 23 4.66 12.04 -5.70
C ALA A 23 3.87 11.82 -7.00
N GLN A 24 3.54 10.58 -7.36
CA GLN A 24 2.72 10.26 -8.52
C GLN A 24 1.35 10.94 -8.47
N MET A 25 0.69 10.95 -7.30
CA MET A 25 -0.59 11.63 -7.10
C MET A 25 -0.48 13.16 -7.31
N ALA A 26 0.60 13.78 -6.84
CA ALA A 26 0.84 15.21 -7.05
C ALA A 26 1.14 15.50 -8.52
N ALA A 27 2.01 14.73 -9.13
CA ALA A 27 2.41 14.88 -10.53
C ALA A 27 1.22 14.78 -11.50
N GLU A 28 0.30 13.85 -11.27
CA GLU A 28 -0.92 13.67 -12.05
C GLU A 28 -1.80 14.93 -12.03
N VAL A 29 -1.97 15.57 -10.86
CA VAL A 29 -2.76 16.81 -10.74
C VAL A 29 -2.07 17.99 -11.40
N LEU A 30 -0.73 18.04 -11.32
CA LEU A 30 0.07 19.18 -11.78
C LEU A 30 0.47 19.06 -13.26
N GLY A 31 0.20 17.91 -13.90
CA GLY A 31 0.55 17.68 -15.32
C GLY A 31 2.06 17.69 -15.59
N ILE A 32 2.84 17.13 -14.66
CA ILE A 32 4.31 17.08 -14.71
C ILE A 32 4.83 15.66 -14.58
N PRO A 33 6.04 15.35 -15.03
CA PRO A 33 6.74 14.12 -14.68
C PRO A 33 7.03 14.05 -13.17
N VAL A 34 7.11 12.84 -12.62
CA VAL A 34 7.40 12.62 -11.19
C VAL A 34 8.79 13.15 -10.82
N GLU A 35 9.73 13.13 -11.75
CA GLU A 35 11.10 13.60 -11.59
C GLU A 35 11.21 15.11 -11.30
N ASP A 36 10.17 15.89 -11.61
CA ASP A 36 10.11 17.32 -11.30
C ASP A 36 9.65 17.60 -9.85
N LEU A 37 9.37 16.56 -9.08
CA LEU A 37 9.03 16.64 -7.67
C LEU A 37 10.21 16.25 -6.79
N ILE A 38 10.62 17.17 -5.92
CA ILE A 38 11.56 16.89 -4.84
C ILE A 38 10.72 16.54 -3.61
N VAL A 39 10.82 15.28 -3.15
CA VAL A 39 10.07 14.79 -1.99
C VAL A 39 10.90 14.93 -0.73
N TYR A 40 10.34 15.59 0.28
CA TYR A 40 10.84 15.60 1.65
C TYR A 40 9.82 14.91 2.54
N SER A 41 10.18 13.78 3.14
CA SER A 41 9.28 12.96 3.93
C SER A 41 9.81 12.72 5.34
N SER A 42 8.89 12.49 6.29
CA SER A 42 9.17 12.00 7.64
C SER A 42 10.21 12.78 8.48
N ASP A 43 10.51 14.01 8.13
CA ASP A 43 11.36 14.89 8.92
C ASP A 43 10.51 15.71 9.88
N THR A 44 10.57 15.39 11.18
CA THR A 44 9.73 16.01 12.21
C THR A 44 10.03 17.48 12.47
N ASP A 45 11.17 17.97 12.03
CA ASP A 45 11.54 19.39 12.16
C ASP A 45 11.06 20.21 10.96
N PHE A 46 10.75 19.57 9.84
CA PHE A 46 10.53 20.27 8.58
C PHE A 46 9.21 19.90 7.88
N THR A 47 8.74 18.65 7.99
CA THR A 47 7.52 18.20 7.31
C THR A 47 6.28 18.36 8.19
N PRO A 48 5.08 18.45 7.59
CA PRO A 48 3.84 18.46 8.34
C PRO A 48 3.66 17.19 9.19
N PHE A 49 2.88 17.29 10.26
CA PHE A 49 2.53 16.15 11.10
C PHE A 49 1.72 15.10 10.31
N ASP A 50 2.11 13.84 10.47
CA ASP A 50 1.36 12.66 10.04
C ASP A 50 1.21 11.68 11.21
N LYS A 51 0.09 10.98 11.28
CA LYS A 51 -0.17 10.02 12.37
C LYS A 51 0.59 8.71 12.23
N GLY A 52 1.17 8.45 11.07
CA GLY A 52 1.83 7.21 10.71
C GLY A 52 0.97 6.28 9.82
N ALA A 53 1.60 5.22 9.34
CA ALA A 53 1.05 4.30 8.33
C ALA A 53 0.13 3.21 8.92
N TYR A 54 -0.44 3.38 10.11
CA TYR A 54 -1.33 2.40 10.74
C TYR A 54 -2.66 2.27 9.99
N ALA A 55 -3.34 1.15 10.14
CA ALA A 55 -4.59 0.83 9.46
C ALA A 55 -4.52 1.01 7.94
N SER A 56 -3.34 0.80 7.37
CA SER A 56 -3.05 0.93 5.93
C SER A 56 -3.46 2.27 5.32
N SER A 57 -3.40 3.35 6.14
CA SER A 57 -4.06 4.63 5.83
C SER A 57 -3.29 5.54 4.89
N THR A 58 -2.00 5.30 4.63
CA THR A 58 -1.13 6.26 3.91
C THR A 58 -1.69 6.63 2.54
N THR A 59 -2.00 5.65 1.69
CA THR A 59 -2.56 5.93 0.35
C THR A 59 -3.87 6.70 0.43
N TYR A 60 -4.76 6.31 1.34
CA TYR A 60 -6.09 6.87 1.44
C TYR A 60 -6.11 8.24 2.14
N ILE A 61 -5.42 8.40 3.28
CA ILE A 61 -5.44 9.64 4.08
C ILE A 61 -4.36 10.62 3.63
N SER A 62 -3.08 10.21 3.64
CA SER A 62 -1.99 11.11 3.24
C SER A 62 -2.08 11.44 1.75
N GLY A 63 -2.47 10.47 0.90
CA GLY A 63 -2.79 10.72 -0.52
C GLY A 63 -3.94 11.70 -0.72
N GLY A 64 -4.97 11.66 0.14
CA GLY A 64 -6.04 12.65 0.16
C GLY A 64 -5.55 14.07 0.46
N ALA A 65 -4.61 14.22 1.40
CA ALA A 65 -3.97 15.49 1.72
C ALA A 65 -3.13 16.02 0.55
N VAL A 66 -2.29 15.15 -0.03
CA VAL A 66 -1.48 15.49 -1.21
C VAL A 66 -2.34 15.92 -2.38
N ARG A 67 -3.39 15.16 -2.72
CA ARG A 67 -4.33 15.54 -3.78
C ARG A 67 -4.97 16.90 -3.54
N LYS A 68 -5.40 17.20 -2.29
CA LYS A 68 -5.96 18.50 -1.93
C LYS A 68 -4.94 19.65 -2.09
N ALA A 69 -3.69 19.44 -1.66
CA ALA A 69 -2.63 20.42 -1.83
C ALA A 69 -2.34 20.65 -3.31
N ALA A 70 -2.15 19.61 -4.09
CA ALA A 70 -1.89 19.69 -5.52
C ALA A 70 -3.00 20.41 -6.29
N LEU A 71 -4.28 20.15 -5.95
CA LEU A 71 -5.41 20.87 -6.52
C LEU A 71 -5.36 22.37 -6.24
N LYS A 72 -5.04 22.77 -5.00
CA LYS A 72 -4.89 24.20 -4.64
C LYS A 72 -3.72 24.86 -5.40
N ILE A 73 -2.60 24.15 -5.53
CA ILE A 73 -1.44 24.62 -6.32
C ILE A 73 -1.84 24.78 -7.79
N ARG A 74 -2.49 23.78 -8.36
CA ARG A 74 -3.02 23.84 -9.74
C ARG A 74 -3.88 25.08 -9.95
N ASP A 75 -4.78 25.37 -9.03
CA ASP A 75 -5.70 26.51 -9.16
C ASP A 75 -4.95 27.84 -9.05
N GLN A 76 -3.95 27.99 -8.16
CA GLN A 76 -3.05 29.16 -8.13
C GLN A 76 -2.28 29.33 -9.43
N ILE A 77 -1.72 28.23 -9.98
CA ILE A 77 -1.02 28.26 -11.28
C ILE A 77 -1.96 28.71 -12.39
N ARG A 78 -3.18 28.22 -12.44
CA ARG A 78 -4.19 28.62 -13.43
C ARG A 78 -4.55 30.12 -13.34
N GLU A 79 -4.69 30.66 -12.14
CA GLU A 79 -4.93 32.09 -11.93
C GLU A 79 -3.79 32.96 -12.49
N HIS A 80 -2.54 32.61 -12.18
CA HIS A 80 -1.39 33.32 -12.73
C HIS A 80 -1.29 33.19 -14.26
N ALA A 81 -1.43 31.97 -14.78
CA ALA A 81 -1.38 31.72 -16.22
C ALA A 81 -2.50 32.44 -16.97
N ALA A 82 -3.72 32.50 -16.43
CA ALA A 82 -4.84 33.24 -17.01
C ALA A 82 -4.51 34.72 -17.12
N SER A 83 -3.92 35.34 -16.09
CA SER A 83 -3.45 36.72 -16.13
C SER A 83 -2.41 36.96 -17.22
N MET A 84 -1.43 36.04 -17.35
CA MET A 84 -0.39 36.10 -18.37
C MET A 84 -0.94 36.00 -19.80
N LEU A 85 -1.98 35.16 -19.99
CA LEU A 85 -2.62 34.94 -21.28
C LEU A 85 -3.76 35.92 -21.57
N GLY A 86 -4.07 36.83 -20.66
CA GLY A 86 -5.16 37.78 -20.78
C GLY A 86 -6.54 37.14 -20.79
N LEU A 87 -6.73 36.08 -20.00
CA LEU A 87 -7.99 35.32 -19.91
C LEU A 87 -8.74 35.62 -18.62
N ASN A 88 -10.07 35.53 -18.68
CA ASN A 88 -10.96 35.78 -17.53
C ASN A 88 -11.46 34.46 -16.87
N GLN A 89 -11.15 33.31 -17.44
CA GLN A 89 -11.65 32.01 -16.95
C GLN A 89 -10.48 31.03 -16.69
N PRO A 90 -9.85 31.09 -15.50
CA PRO A 90 -8.74 30.20 -15.17
C PRO A 90 -9.11 28.72 -15.17
N ALA A 91 -10.40 28.40 -14.94
CA ALA A 91 -10.87 27.01 -14.84
C ALA A 91 -10.72 26.22 -16.15
N ASP A 92 -10.73 26.89 -17.30
CA ASP A 92 -10.61 26.25 -18.62
C ASP A 92 -9.16 25.87 -18.97
N LEU A 93 -8.19 26.34 -18.19
CA LEU A 93 -6.78 26.03 -18.42
C LEU A 93 -6.44 24.61 -17.95
N ILE A 94 -5.64 23.92 -18.74
CA ILE A 94 -5.17 22.55 -18.47
C ILE A 94 -3.67 22.58 -18.21
N LEU A 95 -3.24 21.96 -17.10
CA LEU A 95 -1.83 21.71 -16.84
C LEU A 95 -1.43 20.38 -17.49
N LYS A 96 -0.45 20.45 -18.38
CA LYS A 96 0.03 19.28 -19.11
C LYS A 96 1.46 19.51 -19.62
N ASP A 97 2.30 18.49 -19.53
CA ASP A 97 3.66 18.50 -20.10
C ASP A 97 4.49 19.75 -19.70
N ARG A 98 4.47 20.10 -18.40
CA ARG A 98 5.12 21.30 -17.82
C ARG A 98 4.58 22.63 -18.34
N GLN A 99 3.38 22.65 -18.88
CA GLN A 99 2.74 23.84 -19.44
C GLN A 99 1.32 24.02 -18.92
N VAL A 100 0.86 25.25 -19.00
CA VAL A 100 -0.54 25.60 -18.84
C VAL A 100 -1.06 25.98 -20.21
N VAL A 101 -2.07 25.25 -20.69
CA VAL A 101 -2.60 25.37 -22.05
C VAL A 101 -4.06 25.81 -21.99
N ASP A 102 -4.44 26.78 -22.84
CA ASP A 102 -5.82 27.19 -23.02
C ASP A 102 -6.56 26.37 -24.10
N PRO A 103 -7.89 26.48 -24.22
CA PRO A 103 -8.65 25.76 -25.24
C PRO A 103 -8.26 26.08 -26.68
N ASP A 104 -7.67 27.26 -26.95
CA ASP A 104 -7.22 27.71 -28.27
C ASP A 104 -5.80 27.23 -28.58
N GLY A 105 -5.11 26.53 -27.67
CA GLY A 105 -3.76 26.00 -27.82
C GLY A 105 -2.65 26.99 -27.49
N ARG A 106 -2.96 28.18 -26.91
CA ARG A 106 -1.91 29.07 -26.38
C ARG A 106 -1.40 28.48 -25.07
N ALA A 107 -0.10 28.59 -24.85
CA ALA A 107 0.52 27.96 -23.67
C ALA A 107 1.53 28.91 -23.01
N VAL A 108 1.70 28.74 -21.71
CA VAL A 108 2.81 29.25 -20.91
C VAL A 108 3.43 28.10 -20.12
N THR A 109 4.74 28.13 -19.97
CA THR A 109 5.45 27.10 -19.20
C THR A 109 5.29 27.31 -17.70
N LEU A 110 5.42 26.24 -16.91
CA LEU A 110 5.40 26.37 -15.43
C LEU A 110 6.56 27.23 -14.92
N ALA A 111 7.72 27.20 -15.60
CA ALA A 111 8.84 28.10 -15.28
C ALA A 111 8.46 29.59 -15.48
N GLU A 112 7.82 29.93 -16.60
CA GLU A 112 7.34 31.30 -16.85
C GLU A 112 6.30 31.72 -15.82
N VAL A 113 5.38 30.84 -15.45
CA VAL A 113 4.39 31.11 -14.39
C VAL A 113 5.07 31.34 -13.04
N ALA A 114 6.04 30.51 -12.67
CA ALA A 114 6.78 30.65 -11.42
C ALA A 114 7.57 31.97 -11.39
N LEU A 115 8.28 32.33 -12.45
CA LEU A 115 9.00 33.60 -12.56
C LEU A 115 8.03 34.79 -12.52
N ASN A 116 6.92 34.71 -13.22
CA ASN A 116 5.90 35.78 -13.20
C ASN A 116 5.35 35.98 -11.79
N SER A 117 5.03 34.92 -11.06
CA SER A 117 4.49 34.99 -9.71
C SER A 117 5.44 35.65 -8.70
N LEU A 118 6.76 35.54 -8.91
CA LEU A 118 7.79 36.03 -8.01
C LEU A 118 8.27 37.48 -8.32
N HIS A 119 8.14 37.93 -9.58
CA HIS A 119 8.78 39.15 -10.02
C HIS A 119 7.82 40.26 -10.53
N GLN A 120 6.53 40.09 -10.35
CA GLN A 120 5.52 41.12 -10.67
C GLN A 120 5.15 42.00 -9.47
N GLN A 121 4.42 43.09 -9.70
CA GLN A 121 4.01 44.02 -8.65
C GLN A 121 3.21 43.36 -7.51
N ASN A 122 2.40 42.37 -7.83
CA ASN A 122 1.63 41.55 -6.86
C ASN A 122 2.37 40.25 -6.57
N GLN A 123 3.61 40.34 -6.16
CA GLN A 123 4.46 39.17 -5.87
C GLN A 123 3.77 38.18 -4.95
N HIS A 124 3.69 36.93 -5.40
CA HIS A 124 3.07 35.85 -4.67
C HIS A 124 3.80 34.55 -4.91
N GLN A 125 4.32 33.92 -3.87
CA GLN A 125 4.90 32.59 -3.98
C GLN A 125 3.78 31.55 -4.06
N ILE A 126 3.80 30.74 -5.13
CA ILE A 126 2.86 29.63 -5.29
C ILE A 126 3.22 28.54 -4.28
N MET A 127 2.46 28.48 -3.19
CA MET A 127 2.64 27.49 -2.14
C MET A 127 1.33 27.26 -1.39
N THR A 128 1.20 26.08 -0.79
CA THR A 128 0.01 25.78 0.02
C THR A 128 0.29 24.67 1.02
N THR A 129 -0.60 24.55 1.97
CA THR A 129 -0.70 23.39 2.86
C THR A 129 -2.10 22.81 2.81
N ALA A 130 -2.21 21.51 3.05
CA ALA A 130 -3.49 20.83 3.17
C ALA A 130 -3.41 19.70 4.19
N SER A 131 -4.54 19.44 4.82
CA SER A 131 -4.75 18.25 5.65
C SER A 131 -5.99 17.51 5.17
N HIS A 132 -6.02 16.21 5.45
CA HIS A 132 -7.16 15.36 5.13
C HIS A 132 -7.47 14.44 6.30
N MET A 133 -8.74 14.32 6.59
CA MET A 133 -9.29 13.30 7.45
C MET A 133 -10.55 12.73 6.77
N SER A 134 -10.76 11.45 6.87
CA SER A 134 -11.97 10.80 6.38
C SER A 134 -12.74 10.22 7.54
N TYR A 135 -14.07 10.35 7.50
CA TYR A 135 -15.00 9.66 8.39
C TYR A 135 -15.54 8.36 7.77
N VAL A 136 -15.16 8.11 6.51
CA VAL A 136 -15.47 6.88 5.77
C VAL A 136 -14.20 6.04 5.71
N SER A 137 -14.33 4.76 5.99
CA SER A 137 -13.23 3.79 5.88
C SER A 137 -13.67 2.65 4.97
N PRO A 138 -13.56 2.82 3.64
CA PRO A 138 -14.00 1.81 2.70
C PRO A 138 -13.11 0.57 2.83
N PRO A 139 -13.70 -0.61 3.14
CA PRO A 139 -12.90 -1.82 3.31
C PRO A 139 -12.33 -2.27 1.96
N PRO A 140 -11.07 -2.70 1.91
CA PRO A 140 -10.60 -3.56 0.84
C PRO A 140 -11.31 -4.92 0.96
N VAL A 141 -11.44 -5.63 -0.16
CA VAL A 141 -12.05 -6.96 -0.20
C VAL A 141 -11.10 -7.90 -0.93
N GLY A 142 -10.94 -9.12 -0.44
CA GLY A 142 -10.04 -10.07 -1.08
C GLY A 142 -10.43 -11.52 -0.82
N ALA A 143 -9.87 -12.40 -1.65
CA ALA A 143 -9.92 -13.84 -1.50
C ALA A 143 -8.50 -14.40 -1.63
N GLN A 144 -8.17 -15.37 -0.79
CA GLN A 144 -6.85 -15.99 -0.74
C GLN A 144 -6.96 -17.50 -0.91
N PHE A 145 -6.02 -18.06 -1.65
CA PHE A 145 -5.97 -19.48 -1.98
C PHE A 145 -4.56 -20.01 -1.74
N ALA A 146 -4.47 -21.24 -1.23
CA ALA A 146 -3.21 -21.93 -1.00
C ALA A 146 -3.23 -23.29 -1.71
N GLU A 147 -2.09 -23.65 -2.28
CA GLU A 147 -1.81 -24.99 -2.79
C GLU A 147 -0.70 -25.61 -1.95
N VAL A 148 -0.91 -26.84 -1.47
CA VAL A 148 0.00 -27.51 -0.55
C VAL A 148 0.24 -28.96 -0.92
N ALA A 149 1.45 -29.45 -0.59
CA ALA A 149 1.75 -30.86 -0.49
C ALA A 149 1.94 -31.25 0.98
N VAL A 150 1.31 -32.34 1.44
CA VAL A 150 1.38 -32.81 2.82
C VAL A 150 2.00 -34.21 2.85
N ASP A 151 3.10 -34.37 3.57
CA ASP A 151 3.65 -35.65 3.91
C ASP A 151 2.92 -36.21 5.14
N VAL A 152 2.07 -37.16 4.93
CA VAL A 152 1.21 -37.74 5.99
C VAL A 152 1.99 -38.59 7.02
N GLU A 153 3.21 -39.02 6.71
CA GLU A 153 4.05 -39.79 7.64
C GLU A 153 4.73 -38.86 8.66
N THR A 154 5.18 -37.71 8.22
CA THR A 154 5.91 -36.72 9.06
C THR A 154 5.11 -35.56 9.51
N GLY A 155 3.98 -35.28 8.85
CA GLY A 155 3.18 -34.05 9.05
C GLY A 155 3.79 -32.80 8.39
N GLN A 156 4.86 -32.96 7.61
CA GLN A 156 5.47 -31.83 6.89
C GLN A 156 4.50 -31.29 5.84
N VAL A 157 4.29 -29.99 5.87
CA VAL A 157 3.51 -29.25 4.88
C VAL A 157 4.46 -28.41 4.04
N THR A 158 4.38 -28.56 2.73
CA THR A 158 5.03 -27.66 1.78
C THR A 158 3.98 -26.81 1.11
N VAL A 159 4.09 -25.50 1.27
CA VAL A 159 3.22 -24.55 0.54
C VAL A 159 3.85 -24.31 -0.82
N GLU A 160 3.15 -24.68 -1.88
CA GLU A 160 3.65 -24.61 -3.25
C GLU A 160 3.29 -23.30 -3.91
N ARG A 161 2.08 -22.79 -3.61
CA ARG A 161 1.57 -21.56 -4.22
C ARG A 161 0.60 -20.83 -3.29
N LEU A 162 0.67 -19.50 -3.32
CA LEU A 162 -0.33 -18.60 -2.76
C LEU A 162 -0.89 -17.71 -3.87
N LEU A 163 -2.20 -17.53 -3.89
CA LEU A 163 -2.88 -16.59 -4.77
C LEU A 163 -3.73 -15.65 -3.93
N MET A 164 -3.60 -14.35 -4.19
CA MET A 164 -4.53 -13.35 -3.66
C MET A 164 -5.22 -12.59 -4.79
N VAL A 165 -6.53 -12.53 -4.74
CA VAL A 165 -7.36 -11.63 -5.53
C VAL A 165 -7.83 -10.52 -4.61
N VAL A 166 -7.55 -9.26 -4.94
CA VAL A 166 -7.84 -8.13 -4.05
C VAL A 166 -8.42 -6.93 -4.79
N ASP A 167 -9.46 -6.35 -4.21
CA ASP A 167 -9.98 -5.03 -4.54
C ASP A 167 -9.49 -4.01 -3.51
N CYS A 168 -8.53 -3.19 -3.92
CA CYS A 168 -8.05 -2.03 -3.18
C CYS A 168 -8.45 -0.70 -3.85
N GLY A 169 -9.55 -0.69 -4.59
CA GLY A 169 -9.93 0.43 -5.43
C GLY A 169 -9.04 0.54 -6.66
N ARG A 170 -8.75 1.75 -7.08
CA ARG A 170 -7.78 1.99 -8.14
C ARG A 170 -6.35 1.78 -7.61
N VAL A 171 -5.58 0.97 -8.30
CA VAL A 171 -4.17 0.73 -7.98
C VAL A 171 -3.32 1.91 -8.46
N ILE A 172 -2.75 2.67 -7.53
CA ILE A 172 -1.94 3.86 -7.86
C ILE A 172 -0.62 3.45 -8.51
N ASN A 173 0.07 2.47 -7.93
CA ASN A 173 1.30 1.90 -8.49
C ASN A 173 1.24 0.38 -8.38
N PRO A 174 1.14 -0.34 -9.51
CA PRO A 174 1.00 -1.80 -9.50
C PRO A 174 2.19 -2.52 -8.87
N ILE A 175 3.41 -2.01 -9.05
CA ILE A 175 4.63 -2.66 -8.55
C ILE A 175 4.67 -2.60 -7.03
N THR A 176 4.51 -1.40 -6.45
CA THR A 176 4.54 -1.22 -5.00
C THR A 176 3.34 -1.88 -4.32
N ALA A 177 2.16 -1.83 -4.94
CA ALA A 177 0.96 -2.49 -4.42
C ALA A 177 1.12 -4.02 -4.41
N ALA A 178 1.64 -4.63 -5.48
CA ALA A 178 1.91 -6.06 -5.52
C ALA A 178 2.95 -6.45 -4.45
N GLY A 179 4.04 -5.69 -4.31
CA GLY A 179 5.04 -5.94 -3.28
C GLY A 179 4.49 -5.88 -1.85
N GLN A 180 3.52 -4.98 -1.57
CA GLN A 180 2.82 -4.95 -0.28
C GLN A 180 1.96 -6.20 -0.07
N VAL A 181 1.24 -6.66 -1.09
CA VAL A 181 0.45 -7.88 -1.01
C VAL A 181 1.35 -9.11 -0.80
N GLU A 182 2.39 -9.26 -1.59
CA GLU A 182 3.35 -10.36 -1.47
C GLU A 182 4.00 -10.42 -0.09
N GLY A 183 4.46 -9.26 0.42
CA GLY A 183 5.06 -9.15 1.76
C GLY A 183 4.08 -9.52 2.87
N GLY A 184 2.84 -9.07 2.80
CA GLY A 184 1.78 -9.42 3.75
C GLY A 184 1.43 -10.90 3.73
N LEU A 185 1.35 -11.53 2.55
CA LEU A 185 1.11 -12.95 2.40
C LEU A 185 2.21 -13.79 3.05
N VAL A 186 3.50 -13.45 2.84
CA VAL A 186 4.62 -14.17 3.46
C VAL A 186 4.65 -13.99 4.97
N GLN A 187 4.36 -12.79 5.46
CA GLN A 187 4.27 -12.52 6.89
C GLN A 187 3.16 -13.37 7.54
N ALA A 188 1.97 -13.40 6.95
CA ALA A 188 0.86 -14.22 7.45
C ALA A 188 1.12 -15.71 7.34
N LEU A 189 1.87 -16.15 6.31
CA LEU A 189 2.31 -17.52 6.18
C LEU A 189 3.23 -17.94 7.34
N GLY A 190 4.10 -17.02 7.79
CA GLY A 190 4.91 -17.21 8.99
C GLY A 190 4.05 -17.55 10.22
N PHE A 191 3.04 -16.72 10.51
CA PHE A 191 2.09 -16.98 11.61
C PHE A 191 1.32 -18.28 11.46
N ALA A 192 0.91 -18.58 10.23
CA ALA A 192 0.09 -19.76 9.97
C ALA A 192 0.89 -21.07 10.10
N HIS A 193 2.18 -21.06 9.81
CA HIS A 193 2.94 -22.29 9.58
C HIS A 193 4.09 -22.52 10.53
N CYS A 194 4.83 -21.51 11.01
CA CYS A 194 6.05 -21.75 11.75
C CYS A 194 6.37 -20.78 12.89
N GLU A 195 5.82 -19.57 12.91
CA GLU A 195 6.18 -18.57 13.92
C GLU A 195 5.41 -18.82 15.22
N GLU A 196 6.12 -19.01 16.31
CA GLU A 196 5.53 -19.22 17.63
C GLU A 196 6.44 -18.66 18.73
N MET A 197 5.89 -17.85 19.61
CA MET A 197 6.56 -17.45 20.85
C MET A 197 6.30 -18.51 21.92
N VAL A 198 7.36 -19.18 22.35
CA VAL A 198 7.29 -20.22 23.37
C VAL A 198 7.70 -19.65 24.73
N PHE A 199 6.82 -19.80 25.72
CA PHE A 199 7.06 -19.31 27.10
C PHE A 199 7.23 -20.48 28.08
N ASP A 200 8.12 -20.27 29.07
CA ASP A 200 8.23 -21.18 30.20
C ASP A 200 7.09 -20.96 31.21
N THR A 201 7.06 -21.79 32.25
CA THR A 201 6.04 -21.69 33.31
C THR A 201 6.09 -20.41 34.14
N LYS A 202 7.14 -19.60 33.98
CA LYS A 202 7.32 -18.32 34.64
C LYS A 202 7.00 -17.14 33.73
N GLY A 203 6.62 -17.39 32.47
CA GLY A 203 6.31 -16.38 31.48
C GLY A 203 7.53 -15.80 30.76
N HIS A 204 8.68 -16.42 30.84
CA HIS A 204 9.85 -16.01 30.06
C HIS A 204 9.82 -16.66 28.68
N MET A 205 10.01 -15.87 27.63
CA MET A 205 10.14 -16.38 26.27
C MET A 205 11.46 -17.15 26.15
N VAL A 206 11.40 -18.42 25.70
CA VAL A 206 12.57 -19.30 25.64
C VAL A 206 13.23 -19.34 24.26
N ASN A 207 12.53 -18.90 23.21
CA ASN A 207 13.03 -18.85 21.83
C ASN A 207 13.26 -17.40 21.35
N THR A 208 14.08 -16.63 22.09
CA THR A 208 14.30 -15.20 21.95
C THR A 208 15.22 -14.77 20.80
N ARG A 209 15.64 -15.66 19.92
CA ARG A 209 16.58 -15.37 18.83
C ARG A 209 16.20 -16.13 17.56
N PHE A 210 16.63 -15.64 16.41
CA PHE A 210 16.46 -16.33 15.13
C PHE A 210 17.10 -17.73 15.16
N GLY A 211 16.46 -18.68 14.53
CA GLY A 211 16.73 -20.10 14.59
C GLY A 211 15.66 -20.78 15.44
N PRO A 212 15.71 -20.72 16.80
CA PRO A 212 14.61 -21.20 17.65
C PRO A 212 13.29 -20.47 17.43
N TYR A 213 13.31 -19.15 17.18
CA TYR A 213 12.16 -18.42 16.61
C TYR A 213 12.29 -18.49 15.10
N ARG A 214 11.47 -19.29 14.47
CA ARG A 214 11.55 -19.56 13.04
C ARG A 214 10.72 -18.56 12.26
N THR A 215 11.30 -17.99 11.20
CA THR A 215 10.61 -17.17 10.19
C THR A 215 10.81 -17.82 8.82
N TYR A 216 9.94 -17.50 7.87
CA TYR A 216 10.14 -17.90 6.48
C TYR A 216 11.40 -17.28 5.89
N THR A 217 12.11 -18.05 5.11
CA THR A 217 13.26 -17.58 4.32
C THR A 217 12.88 -17.45 2.85
N ALA A 218 13.68 -16.72 2.08
CA ALA A 218 13.44 -16.55 0.64
C ALA A 218 13.43 -17.92 -0.13
N LYS A 219 14.08 -18.95 0.41
CA LYS A 219 14.07 -20.29 -0.20
C LYS A 219 12.79 -21.07 0.06
N GLU A 220 12.09 -20.74 1.12
CA GLU A 220 10.86 -21.42 1.55
C GLU A 220 9.61 -20.68 1.06
N THR A 221 9.77 -19.43 0.63
CA THR A 221 8.68 -18.64 0.08
C THR A 221 8.11 -19.32 -1.17
N PRO A 222 6.81 -19.63 -1.21
CA PRO A 222 6.16 -20.27 -2.35
C PRO A 222 6.06 -19.33 -3.56
N ALA A 223 5.60 -19.86 -4.69
CA ALA A 223 5.13 -19.02 -5.78
C ALA A 223 3.94 -18.16 -5.31
N ILE A 224 3.98 -16.87 -5.59
CA ILE A 224 2.93 -15.92 -5.19
C ILE A 224 2.37 -15.23 -6.42
N ASP A 225 1.04 -15.23 -6.54
CA ASP A 225 0.31 -14.51 -7.57
C ASP A 225 -0.62 -13.47 -6.93
N VAL A 226 -0.64 -12.27 -7.50
CA VAL A 226 -1.51 -11.17 -7.08
C VAL A 226 -2.37 -10.73 -8.25
N ILE A 227 -3.69 -10.71 -8.06
CA ILE A 227 -4.66 -10.24 -9.03
C ILE A 227 -5.42 -9.06 -8.43
N PHE A 228 -5.30 -7.89 -9.06
CA PHE A 228 -6.07 -6.72 -8.67
C PHE A 228 -7.40 -6.67 -9.42
N VAL A 229 -8.49 -6.60 -8.68
CA VAL A 229 -9.81 -6.24 -9.18
C VAL A 229 -10.00 -4.76 -8.91
N GLN A 230 -9.91 -3.94 -9.95
CA GLN A 230 -10.00 -2.50 -9.78
C GLN A 230 -11.45 -2.04 -9.72
N THR A 231 -11.78 -1.32 -8.66
CA THR A 231 -13.02 -0.54 -8.52
C THR A 231 -12.66 0.94 -8.37
N ASP A 232 -13.66 1.81 -8.40
CA ASP A 232 -13.46 3.24 -8.15
C ASP A 232 -14.13 3.61 -6.82
N GLU A 233 -13.31 3.96 -5.82
CA GLU A 233 -13.81 4.38 -4.51
C GLU A 233 -13.98 5.90 -4.48
N PRO A 234 -15.21 6.43 -4.48
CA PRO A 234 -15.44 7.87 -4.59
C PRO A 234 -14.86 8.70 -3.46
N SER A 235 -14.71 8.11 -2.28
CA SER A 235 -14.14 8.80 -1.09
C SER A 235 -12.60 8.79 -1.07
N GLY A 236 -11.96 7.95 -1.89
CA GLY A 236 -10.51 7.82 -1.95
C GLY A 236 -9.83 8.72 -2.97
N PRO A 237 -8.55 9.07 -2.77
CA PRO A 237 -7.80 9.80 -3.78
C PRO A 237 -7.66 8.95 -5.04
N PHE A 238 -8.09 9.48 -6.18
CA PHE A 238 -8.10 8.79 -7.48
C PHE A 238 -8.82 7.43 -7.48
N GLY A 239 -9.76 7.20 -6.56
CA GLY A 239 -10.50 5.96 -6.46
C GLY A 239 -9.80 4.84 -5.67
N ALA A 240 -8.71 5.14 -4.98
CA ALA A 240 -7.94 4.16 -4.23
C ALA A 240 -8.55 3.85 -2.85
N LYS A 241 -8.33 2.62 -2.37
CA LYS A 241 -8.52 2.17 -0.99
C LYS A 241 -7.19 1.77 -0.36
N SER A 242 -7.24 1.21 0.83
CA SER A 242 -6.11 0.59 1.52
C SER A 242 -5.77 -0.79 0.94
N VAL A 243 -4.53 -1.30 1.15
CA VAL A 243 -4.15 -2.65 0.68
C VAL A 243 -3.20 -3.40 1.61
N ALA A 244 -2.47 -2.71 2.50
CA ALA A 244 -1.32 -3.32 3.16
C ALA A 244 -1.65 -4.40 4.20
N GLU A 245 -2.75 -4.28 4.96
CA GLU A 245 -3.10 -5.23 6.03
C GLU A 245 -3.95 -6.41 5.55
N ILE A 246 -4.82 -6.22 4.56
CA ILE A 246 -5.72 -7.29 4.09
C ILE A 246 -5.00 -8.57 3.63
N PRO A 247 -3.77 -8.56 3.09
CA PRO A 247 -3.07 -9.79 2.73
C PRO A 247 -2.79 -10.71 3.92
N MET A 248 -2.77 -10.18 5.15
CA MET A 248 -2.51 -10.98 6.34
C MET A 248 -3.74 -11.78 6.84
N ASP A 249 -4.94 -11.39 6.45
CA ASP A 249 -6.15 -11.89 7.11
C ASP A 249 -6.54 -13.31 6.67
N GLY A 250 -6.29 -13.67 5.42
CA GLY A 250 -6.83 -14.89 4.82
C GLY A 250 -5.84 -16.05 4.66
N VAL A 251 -4.53 -15.85 4.87
CA VAL A 251 -3.52 -16.91 4.62
C VAL A 251 -3.69 -18.10 5.56
N ALA A 252 -3.86 -17.85 6.85
CA ALA A 252 -4.02 -18.94 7.82
C ALA A 252 -5.24 -19.81 7.52
N PRO A 253 -6.46 -19.27 7.31
CA PRO A 253 -7.60 -20.08 6.93
C PRO A 253 -7.43 -20.73 5.55
N ALA A 254 -6.76 -20.10 4.58
CA ALA A 254 -6.47 -20.70 3.27
C ALA A 254 -5.54 -21.92 3.42
N LEU A 255 -4.46 -21.78 4.21
CA LEU A 255 -3.53 -22.88 4.49
C LEU A 255 -4.23 -24.05 5.21
N VAL A 256 -4.99 -23.77 6.25
CA VAL A 256 -5.72 -24.81 7.00
C VAL A 256 -6.75 -25.52 6.11
N SER A 257 -7.45 -24.78 5.25
CA SER A 257 -8.40 -25.35 4.28
C SER A 257 -7.67 -26.22 3.24
N ALA A 258 -6.50 -25.82 2.76
CA ALA A 258 -5.69 -26.61 1.84
C ALA A 258 -5.19 -27.90 2.48
N ILE A 259 -4.71 -27.84 3.74
CA ILE A 259 -4.32 -29.05 4.50
C ILE A 259 -5.51 -29.98 4.68
N HIS A 260 -6.69 -29.45 5.02
CA HIS A 260 -7.91 -30.23 5.13
C HIS A 260 -8.28 -30.91 3.82
N ASN A 261 -8.24 -30.19 2.72
CA ASN A 261 -8.56 -30.75 1.40
C ASN A 261 -7.60 -31.88 1.01
N ALA A 262 -6.32 -31.77 1.39
CA ALA A 262 -5.31 -32.79 1.11
C ALA A 262 -5.44 -34.04 2.02
N THR A 263 -5.90 -33.88 3.24
CA THR A 263 -5.77 -34.91 4.28
C THR A 263 -7.09 -35.34 4.94
N GLY A 264 -8.16 -34.54 4.78
CA GLY A 264 -9.43 -34.71 5.50
C GLY A 264 -9.41 -34.26 6.96
N VAL A 265 -8.28 -33.71 7.46
CA VAL A 265 -8.11 -33.36 8.88
C VAL A 265 -8.10 -31.83 9.07
N TRP A 266 -8.87 -31.32 10.00
CA TRP A 266 -8.85 -29.92 10.38
C TRP A 266 -7.79 -29.63 11.44
N ILE A 267 -6.90 -28.67 11.16
CA ILE A 267 -5.97 -28.10 12.13
C ILE A 267 -6.69 -26.93 12.81
N ARG A 268 -6.77 -26.94 14.14
CA ARG A 268 -7.50 -25.93 14.94
C ARG A 268 -6.60 -25.12 15.84
N GLU A 269 -5.29 -25.29 15.74
CA GLU A 269 -4.28 -24.60 16.51
C GLU A 269 -3.14 -24.20 15.59
N LEU A 270 -2.78 -22.92 15.60
CA LEU A 270 -1.67 -22.36 14.82
C LEU A 270 -0.42 -22.23 15.70
N PRO A 271 0.76 -22.21 15.07
CA PRO A 271 1.05 -22.50 13.67
C PRO A 271 0.85 -23.98 13.30
N CYS A 272 0.62 -24.25 12.02
CA CYS A 272 0.46 -25.64 11.48
C CYS A 272 1.83 -26.33 11.40
N THR A 273 2.49 -26.51 12.55
CA THR A 273 3.79 -27.20 12.61
C THR A 273 3.66 -28.66 12.19
N PRO A 274 4.73 -29.29 11.68
CA PRO A 274 4.71 -30.71 11.33
C PRO A 274 4.20 -31.60 12.47
N GLU A 275 4.59 -31.31 13.72
CA GLU A 275 4.12 -32.04 14.88
C GLU A 275 2.60 -31.91 15.08
N ARG A 276 2.02 -30.72 14.96
CA ARG A 276 0.57 -30.51 15.10
C ARG A 276 -0.20 -31.20 13.98
N VAL A 277 0.27 -31.12 12.76
CA VAL A 277 -0.35 -31.81 11.62
C VAL A 277 -0.27 -33.31 11.79
N TRP A 278 0.88 -33.86 12.14
CA TRP A 278 1.08 -35.28 12.38
C TRP A 278 0.18 -35.80 13.51
N ARG A 279 0.10 -35.09 14.63
CA ARG A 279 -0.79 -35.47 15.75
C ARG A 279 -2.25 -35.53 15.34
N ALA A 280 -2.72 -34.55 14.56
CA ALA A 280 -4.08 -34.52 14.06
C ALA A 280 -4.37 -35.69 13.10
N LEU A 281 -3.44 -36.03 12.22
CA LEU A 281 -3.52 -37.20 11.34
C LEU A 281 -3.63 -38.49 12.14
N ARG A 282 -2.75 -38.73 13.13
CA ARG A 282 -2.78 -39.93 13.97
C ARG A 282 -4.06 -40.04 14.80
N GLN A 283 -4.58 -38.94 15.30
CA GLN A 283 -5.87 -38.93 16.03
C GLN A 283 -7.04 -39.33 15.11
N ALA A 284 -7.08 -38.87 13.89
CA ALA A 284 -8.09 -39.24 12.91
C ALA A 284 -8.04 -40.73 12.54
N GLU A 285 -6.85 -41.27 12.29
CA GLU A 285 -6.64 -42.69 12.02
C GLU A 285 -7.14 -43.59 13.18
N GLN A 286 -6.79 -43.23 14.42
CA GLN A 286 -7.26 -43.96 15.62
C GLN A 286 -8.78 -43.89 15.81
N ALA A 287 -9.39 -42.77 15.46
CA ALA A 287 -10.86 -42.65 15.53
C ALA A 287 -11.55 -43.53 14.49
N GLN A 288 -11.03 -43.62 13.30
CA GLN A 288 -11.52 -44.49 12.22
C GLN A 288 -11.37 -45.99 12.56
N GLN A 289 -10.31 -46.38 13.23
CA GLN A 289 -10.10 -47.76 13.66
C GLN A 289 -11.01 -48.23 14.79
N ARG A 290 -11.60 -47.25 15.53
CA ARG A 290 -12.53 -47.53 16.66
C ARG A 290 -14.00 -47.48 16.26
N ALA A 291 -14.31 -46.97 15.08
CA ALA A 291 -15.65 -46.88 14.51
C ALA A 291 -16.00 -48.09 13.67
#